data_a1ba12064f8dfacf9e88668025b304b9
#
_entry.id   a1ba12064f8dfacf9e88668025b304b9
#
_cell.length_a   1.000
_cell.length_b   1.000
_cell.length_c   1.000
_cell.angle_alpha   90.00
_cell.angle_beta   90.00
_cell.angle_gamma   90.00
#
_symmetry.space_group_name_H-M   'P 1'
#
loop_
_entity.id
_entity.type
_entity.pdbx_description
1 polymer ?
#
loop_
_entity_poly.entity_id
_entity_poly.type
_entity_poly.pdbx_seq_one_letter_code
_entity_poly.pdbx_strand_id
1 'polypeptide(L)'
;MSRQQELDEIAREIRVCTLCRLSQSRTHAVPGEGSPHAAIFCIGEAPGENEDVTGRPFQGRSGREFTRLLGLAGLKREGVFVTGINKCRPPGNRRPRRDEMEICRRAHLDRQLAVIKPRLVVLMGGVAVEEMLGMRGPLRDVIGRSVERDERRYLVTYHPSAAMRFPAIKRAAERHFRRLRRLVGG
;
A
#
# COMPACT_ATOMS: atom_id res chain seq x y z
N MET A 1 13.44 1.97 21.74
CA MET A 1 12.85 0.85 20.96
C MET A 1 13.39 0.94 19.54
N SER A 2 13.77 -0.18 18.90
CA SER A 2 14.19 -0.15 17.49
C SER A 2 12.97 0.00 16.57
N ARG A 3 13.16 0.51 15.33
CA ARG A 3 12.07 0.59 14.35
C ARG A 3 11.39 -0.74 14.10
N GLN A 4 12.14 -1.85 14.11
CA GLN A 4 11.58 -3.19 13.97
C GLN A 4 10.66 -3.52 15.15
N GLN A 5 11.08 -3.27 16.38
CA GLN A 5 10.26 -3.52 17.57
C GLN A 5 8.95 -2.70 17.56
N GLU A 6 9.02 -1.43 17.14
CA GLU A 6 7.84 -0.58 17.00
C GLU A 6 6.88 -1.12 15.92
N LEU A 7 7.39 -1.56 14.77
CA LEU A 7 6.56 -2.16 13.71
C LEU A 7 5.95 -3.49 14.16
N ASP A 8 6.69 -4.30 14.93
CA ASP A 8 6.18 -5.57 15.46
C ASP A 8 5.06 -5.35 16.48
N GLU A 9 5.15 -4.28 17.27
CA GLU A 9 4.09 -3.87 18.20
C GLU A 9 2.84 -3.41 17.43
N ILE A 10 3.00 -2.51 16.46
CA ILE A 10 1.89 -2.08 15.59
C ILE A 10 1.27 -3.30 14.87
N ALA A 11 2.07 -4.24 14.41
CA ALA A 11 1.57 -5.45 13.76
C ALA A 11 0.77 -6.35 14.72
N ARG A 12 1.18 -6.47 15.99
CA ARG A 12 0.42 -7.20 17.02
C ARG A 12 -0.93 -6.53 17.28
N GLU A 13 -0.95 -5.21 17.46
CA GLU A 13 -2.19 -4.45 17.63
C GLU A 13 -3.13 -4.62 16.43
N ILE A 14 -2.62 -4.55 15.20
CA ILE A 14 -3.41 -4.74 13.98
C ILE A 14 -4.07 -6.13 13.97
N ARG A 15 -3.36 -7.18 14.35
CA ARG A 15 -3.91 -8.55 14.33
C ARG A 15 -5.12 -8.72 15.23
N VAL A 16 -5.18 -8.01 16.34
CA VAL A 16 -6.29 -8.08 17.30
C VAL A 16 -7.25 -6.88 17.23
N CYS A 17 -7.04 -5.95 16.29
CA CYS A 17 -7.80 -4.71 16.18
C CYS A 17 -9.30 -4.97 15.92
N THR A 18 -10.16 -4.24 16.64
CA THR A 18 -11.62 -4.31 16.51
C THR A 18 -12.28 -2.94 16.28
N LEU A 19 -11.48 -1.93 15.91
CA LEU A 19 -11.93 -0.53 15.80
C LEU A 19 -12.98 -0.27 14.73
N CYS A 20 -13.07 -1.12 13.70
CA CYS A 20 -14.10 -0.99 12.67
C CYS A 20 -14.75 -2.33 12.35
N ARG A 21 -15.90 -2.27 11.67
CA ARG A 21 -16.73 -3.46 11.33
C ARG A 21 -16.01 -4.51 10.48
N LEU A 22 -14.93 -4.17 9.77
CA LEU A 22 -14.18 -5.14 8.97
C LEU A 22 -13.51 -6.22 9.83
N SER A 23 -13.32 -5.97 11.12
CA SER A 23 -12.82 -6.98 12.05
C SER A 23 -13.74 -8.19 12.22
N GLN A 24 -15.05 -8.02 11.98
CA GLN A 24 -16.05 -9.05 12.17
C GLN A 24 -16.09 -10.10 11.04
N SER A 25 -15.54 -9.75 9.87
CA SER A 25 -15.63 -10.60 8.67
C SER A 25 -14.28 -11.06 8.12
N ARG A 26 -13.17 -10.56 8.67
CA ARG A 26 -11.83 -11.00 8.25
C ARG A 26 -11.48 -12.37 8.82
N THR A 27 -10.64 -13.12 8.11
CA THR A 27 -9.92 -14.28 8.64
C THR A 27 -8.67 -13.82 9.39
N HIS A 28 -7.81 -13.07 8.71
CA HIS A 28 -6.62 -12.46 9.29
C HIS A 28 -6.54 -10.98 8.95
N ALA A 29 -6.08 -10.17 9.91
CA ALA A 29 -5.63 -8.83 9.59
C ALA A 29 -4.25 -8.88 8.94
N VAL A 30 -3.99 -7.94 8.02
CA VAL A 30 -2.77 -7.87 7.20
C VAL A 30 -1.98 -6.61 7.57
N PRO A 31 -1.02 -6.69 8.50
CA PRO A 31 -0.28 -5.52 8.96
C PRO A 31 0.53 -4.81 7.87
N GLY A 32 1.07 -5.58 6.95
CA GLY A 32 2.09 -5.17 6.00
C GLY A 32 3.40 -5.90 6.28
N GLU A 33 4.35 -5.78 5.36
CA GLU A 33 5.66 -6.43 5.47
C GLU A 33 6.74 -5.66 4.72
N GLY A 34 7.99 -5.86 5.09
CA GLY A 34 9.16 -5.30 4.43
C GLY A 34 10.17 -4.68 5.41
N SER A 35 11.13 -3.94 4.89
CA SER A 35 12.20 -3.37 5.67
C SER A 35 11.71 -2.26 6.63
N PRO A 36 12.12 -2.22 7.89
CA PRO A 36 11.88 -1.11 8.79
C PRO A 36 12.64 0.17 8.40
N HIS A 37 13.60 0.04 7.48
CA HIS A 37 14.39 1.13 6.91
C HIS A 37 14.10 1.36 5.43
N ALA A 38 12.91 0.94 4.96
CA ALA A 38 12.53 1.06 3.57
C ALA A 38 12.54 2.54 3.11
N ALA A 39 13.30 2.83 2.06
CA ALA A 39 13.24 4.14 1.41
C ALA A 39 11.94 4.31 0.60
N ILE A 40 11.29 3.21 0.24
CA ILE A 40 10.04 3.18 -0.53
C ILE A 40 8.96 2.45 0.27
N PHE A 41 7.81 3.12 0.43
CA PHE A 41 6.63 2.59 1.11
C PHE A 41 5.47 2.48 0.12
N CYS A 42 4.99 1.27 -0.15
CA CYS A 42 3.93 1.02 -1.13
C CYS A 42 2.59 0.82 -0.44
N ILE A 43 1.57 1.57 -0.86
CA ILE A 43 0.23 1.54 -0.28
C ILE A 43 -0.78 1.12 -1.34
N GLY A 44 -1.45 -0.01 -1.10
CA GLY A 44 -2.63 -0.46 -1.84
C GLY A 44 -3.93 -0.09 -1.14
N GLU A 45 -5.04 -0.71 -1.56
CA GLU A 45 -6.37 -0.44 -1.02
C GLU A 45 -6.63 -1.24 0.28
N ALA A 46 -6.84 -2.53 0.17
CA ALA A 46 -7.21 -3.44 1.24
C ALA A 46 -6.78 -4.87 0.89
N PRO A 47 -6.73 -5.80 1.86
CA PRO A 47 -6.50 -7.20 1.59
C PRO A 47 -7.60 -7.79 0.70
N GLY A 48 -7.20 -8.64 -0.25
CA GLY A 48 -8.07 -9.54 -0.97
C GLY A 48 -8.17 -10.89 -0.25
N GLU A 49 -8.75 -11.89 -0.94
CA GLU A 49 -8.98 -13.21 -0.37
C GLU A 49 -7.69 -13.94 0.02
N ASN A 50 -6.69 -13.95 -0.85
CA ASN A 50 -5.42 -14.61 -0.55
C ASN A 50 -4.68 -13.94 0.62
N GLU A 51 -4.75 -12.62 0.70
CA GLU A 51 -4.15 -11.85 1.78
C GLU A 51 -4.88 -12.11 3.10
N ASP A 52 -6.21 -12.21 3.08
CA ASP A 52 -7.04 -12.51 4.25
C ASP A 52 -6.76 -13.92 4.80
N VAL A 53 -6.53 -14.89 3.92
CA VAL A 53 -6.17 -16.27 4.31
C VAL A 53 -4.75 -16.35 4.86
N THR A 54 -3.80 -15.63 4.27
CA THR A 54 -2.37 -15.75 4.62
C THR A 54 -1.89 -14.77 5.69
N GLY A 55 -2.65 -13.69 5.95
CA GLY A 55 -2.22 -12.59 6.81
C GLY A 55 -1.08 -11.75 6.22
N ARG A 56 -0.74 -11.92 4.92
CA ARG A 56 0.37 -11.22 4.26
C ARG A 56 -0.12 -10.39 3.07
N PRO A 57 0.45 -9.18 2.84
CA PRO A 57 0.01 -8.31 1.76
C PRO A 57 0.49 -8.83 0.39
N PHE A 58 -0.30 -8.61 -0.65
CA PHE A 58 0.06 -8.91 -2.03
C PHE A 58 0.53 -10.36 -2.27
N GLN A 59 -0.30 -11.34 -1.92
CA GLN A 59 -0.01 -12.78 -2.08
C GLN A 59 -0.59 -13.38 -3.37
N GLY A 60 -1.74 -12.93 -3.82
CA GLY A 60 -2.42 -13.47 -5.00
C GLY A 60 -1.77 -13.07 -6.34
N ARG A 61 -2.55 -13.16 -7.42
CA ARG A 61 -2.09 -12.80 -8.78
C ARG A 61 -1.58 -11.36 -8.85
N SER A 62 -2.29 -10.42 -8.21
CA SER A 62 -1.86 -9.01 -8.14
C SER A 62 -0.54 -8.84 -7.37
N GLY A 63 -0.29 -9.69 -6.39
CA GLY A 63 0.97 -9.73 -5.65
C GLY A 63 2.15 -10.18 -6.51
N ARG A 64 1.96 -11.21 -7.35
CA ARG A 64 2.98 -11.61 -8.33
C ARG A 64 3.30 -10.49 -9.33
N GLU A 65 2.26 -9.79 -9.81
CA GLU A 65 2.45 -8.63 -10.69
C GLU A 65 3.18 -7.48 -9.97
N PHE A 66 2.84 -7.21 -8.72
CA PHE A 66 3.57 -6.22 -7.89
C PHE A 66 5.06 -6.58 -7.77
N THR A 67 5.38 -7.84 -7.46
CA THR A 67 6.77 -8.31 -7.35
C THR A 67 7.51 -8.17 -8.69
N ARG A 68 6.84 -8.51 -9.81
CA ARG A 68 7.39 -8.32 -11.15
C ARG A 68 7.69 -6.84 -11.44
N LEU A 69 6.78 -5.94 -11.08
CA LEU A 69 6.94 -4.50 -11.25
C LEU A 69 8.10 -3.95 -10.41
N LEU A 70 8.27 -4.41 -9.17
CA LEU A 70 9.43 -4.07 -8.33
C LEU A 70 10.74 -4.51 -8.99
N GLY A 71 10.77 -5.72 -9.57
CA GLY A 71 11.93 -6.23 -10.30
C GLY A 71 12.35 -5.34 -11.47
N LEU A 72 11.41 -4.70 -12.18
CA LEU A 72 11.71 -3.73 -13.25
C LEU A 72 12.41 -2.46 -12.72
N ALA A 73 12.23 -2.14 -11.45
CA ALA A 73 12.94 -1.06 -10.78
C ALA A 73 14.29 -1.53 -10.16
N GLY A 74 14.65 -2.81 -10.29
CA GLY A 74 15.80 -3.41 -9.63
C GLY A 74 15.61 -3.48 -8.10
N LEU A 75 14.37 -3.54 -7.63
CA LEU A 75 14.01 -3.60 -6.23
C LEU A 75 13.56 -5.02 -5.84
N LYS A 76 13.93 -5.44 -4.66
CA LYS A 76 13.42 -6.66 -4.03
C LYS A 76 12.27 -6.31 -3.09
N ARG A 77 11.34 -7.26 -2.87
CA ARG A 77 10.19 -7.07 -2.01
C ARG A 77 10.60 -6.76 -0.56
N GLU A 78 11.65 -7.39 -0.09
CA GLU A 78 12.20 -7.22 1.26
C GLU A 78 12.85 -5.83 1.49
N GLY A 79 13.22 -5.15 0.40
CA GLY A 79 13.83 -3.81 0.45
C GLY A 79 12.83 -2.65 0.49
N VAL A 80 11.55 -2.92 0.24
CA VAL A 80 10.45 -1.96 0.36
C VAL A 80 9.57 -2.33 1.55
N PHE A 81 8.69 -1.41 1.97
CA PHE A 81 7.58 -1.77 2.87
C PHE A 81 6.28 -1.71 2.09
N VAL A 82 5.41 -2.70 2.24
CA VAL A 82 4.14 -2.78 1.52
C VAL A 82 2.98 -3.10 2.44
N THR A 83 1.89 -2.36 2.27
CA THR A 83 0.64 -2.53 3.05
C THR A 83 -0.56 -1.98 2.29
N GLY A 84 -1.76 -2.10 2.85
CA GLY A 84 -2.98 -1.44 2.39
C GLY A 84 -3.38 -0.28 3.29
N ILE A 85 -4.26 0.61 2.79
CA ILE A 85 -4.98 1.59 3.62
C ILE A 85 -5.69 0.83 4.73
N ASN A 86 -6.52 -0.16 4.37
CA ASN A 86 -7.16 -1.05 5.33
C ASN A 86 -6.31 -2.29 5.59
N LYS A 87 -6.36 -2.78 6.83
CA LYS A 87 -5.65 -3.99 7.27
C LYS A 87 -6.55 -5.23 7.28
N CYS A 88 -7.83 -5.06 7.01
CA CYS A 88 -8.85 -6.11 6.98
C CYS A 88 -9.53 -6.15 5.62
N ARG A 89 -9.87 -7.36 5.16
CA ARG A 89 -10.61 -7.59 3.91
C ARG A 89 -12.06 -7.12 4.03
N PRO A 90 -12.54 -6.25 3.14
CA PRO A 90 -13.97 -5.97 3.06
C PRO A 90 -14.74 -7.16 2.49
N PRO A 91 -15.98 -7.45 2.98
CA PRO A 91 -16.82 -8.51 2.45
C PRO A 91 -16.98 -8.43 0.93
N GLY A 92 -16.82 -9.57 0.24
CA GLY A 92 -16.91 -9.64 -1.23
C GLY A 92 -15.87 -8.80 -1.98
N ASN A 93 -14.77 -8.40 -1.34
CA ASN A 93 -13.75 -7.49 -1.89
C ASN A 93 -14.36 -6.15 -2.37
N ARG A 94 -15.44 -5.68 -1.74
CA ARG A 94 -15.97 -4.35 -2.03
C ARG A 94 -14.96 -3.26 -1.69
N ARG A 95 -15.10 -2.09 -2.26
CA ARG A 95 -14.34 -0.93 -1.83
C ARG A 95 -14.59 -0.68 -0.33
N PRO A 96 -13.54 -0.40 0.48
CA PRO A 96 -13.71 0.03 1.87
C PRO A 96 -14.55 1.30 1.96
N ARG A 97 -15.36 1.42 3.01
CA ARG A 97 -16.11 2.64 3.29
C ARG A 97 -15.17 3.72 3.82
N ARG A 98 -15.59 4.97 3.73
CA ARG A 98 -14.77 6.10 4.15
C ARG A 98 -14.39 6.02 5.62
N ASP A 99 -15.34 5.71 6.49
CA ASP A 99 -15.11 5.53 7.93
C ASP A 99 -14.12 4.39 8.21
N GLU A 100 -14.23 3.27 7.47
CA GLU A 100 -13.31 2.13 7.59
C GLU A 100 -11.87 2.51 7.20
N MET A 101 -11.71 3.32 6.15
CA MET A 101 -10.40 3.81 5.70
C MET A 101 -9.79 4.78 6.71
N GLU A 102 -10.54 5.79 7.12
CA GLU A 102 -10.08 6.83 8.03
C GLU A 102 -9.65 6.26 9.40
N ILE A 103 -10.49 5.38 9.99
CA ILE A 103 -10.17 4.72 11.26
C ILE A 103 -8.88 3.91 11.13
N CYS A 104 -8.78 3.07 10.10
CA CYS A 104 -7.64 2.18 9.94
C CYS A 104 -6.34 2.93 9.63
N ARG A 105 -6.42 3.99 8.80
CA ARG A 105 -5.29 4.86 8.49
C ARG A 105 -4.75 5.52 9.75
N ARG A 106 -5.61 6.21 10.51
CA ARG A 106 -5.19 6.93 11.73
C ARG A 106 -4.64 6.00 12.80
N ALA A 107 -5.30 4.86 13.03
CA ALA A 107 -4.89 3.94 14.07
C ALA A 107 -3.56 3.22 13.75
N HIS A 108 -3.27 2.95 12.49
CA HIS A 108 -2.19 2.03 12.12
C HIS A 108 -1.26 2.57 11.02
N LEU A 109 -1.79 2.99 9.85
CA LEU A 109 -0.97 3.34 8.71
C LEU A 109 -0.09 4.57 8.97
N ASP A 110 -0.66 5.61 9.58
CA ASP A 110 0.07 6.84 9.91
C ASP A 110 1.22 6.56 10.89
N ARG A 111 1.04 5.63 11.83
CA ARG A 111 2.10 5.17 12.75
C ARG A 111 3.19 4.41 12.01
N GLN A 112 2.84 3.51 11.09
CA GLN A 112 3.83 2.80 10.26
C GLN A 112 4.67 3.77 9.44
N LEU A 113 4.04 4.78 8.83
CA LEU A 113 4.73 5.83 8.09
C LEU A 113 5.66 6.68 8.98
N ALA A 114 5.23 6.96 10.21
CA ALA A 114 6.02 7.71 11.20
C ALA A 114 7.27 6.95 11.66
N VAL A 115 7.16 5.62 11.81
CA VAL A 115 8.30 4.75 12.20
C VAL A 115 9.29 4.59 11.05
N ILE A 116 8.80 4.27 9.85
CA ILE A 116 9.67 3.95 8.69
C ILE A 116 10.30 5.22 8.11
N LYS A 117 9.58 6.34 8.05
CA LYS A 117 10.01 7.61 7.46
C LYS A 117 10.59 7.43 6.05
N PRO A 118 9.80 6.88 5.10
CA PRO A 118 10.29 6.61 3.76
C PRO A 118 10.59 7.91 3.00
N ARG A 119 11.52 7.85 2.04
CA ARG A 119 11.79 8.96 1.10
C ARG A 119 10.69 9.10 0.04
N LEU A 120 10.01 8.01 -0.28
CA LEU A 120 8.96 7.97 -1.30
C LEU A 120 7.82 7.05 -0.86
N VAL A 121 6.59 7.56 -0.96
CA VAL A 121 5.38 6.76 -0.81
C VAL A 121 4.78 6.49 -2.18
N VAL A 122 4.56 5.22 -2.53
CA VAL A 122 3.93 4.80 -3.79
C VAL A 122 2.46 4.49 -3.54
N LEU A 123 1.57 5.30 -4.10
CA LEU A 123 0.13 5.12 -4.00
C LEU A 123 -0.37 4.31 -5.20
N MET A 124 -0.87 3.11 -4.92
CA MET A 124 -1.32 2.16 -5.94
C MET A 124 -2.84 2.14 -6.04
N GLY A 125 -3.39 2.91 -6.99
CA GLY A 125 -4.83 2.98 -7.27
C GLY A 125 -5.55 4.16 -6.61
N GLY A 126 -6.79 4.40 -7.06
CA GLY A 126 -7.56 5.59 -6.68
C GLY A 126 -7.91 5.69 -5.20
N VAL A 127 -8.15 4.56 -4.54
CA VAL A 127 -8.47 4.53 -3.09
C VAL A 127 -7.30 5.04 -2.26
N ALA A 128 -6.08 4.59 -2.57
CA ALA A 128 -4.88 5.07 -1.89
C ALA A 128 -4.65 6.57 -2.12
N VAL A 129 -4.91 7.06 -3.34
CA VAL A 129 -4.80 8.49 -3.70
C VAL A 129 -5.84 9.32 -2.94
N GLU A 130 -7.10 8.90 -2.93
CA GLU A 130 -8.17 9.61 -2.24
C GLU A 130 -7.89 9.72 -0.75
N GLU A 131 -7.50 8.62 -0.11
CA GLU A 131 -7.29 8.59 1.33
C GLU A 131 -6.02 9.33 1.77
N MET A 132 -4.92 9.22 1.01
CA MET A 132 -3.64 9.82 1.39
C MET A 132 -3.47 11.26 0.92
N LEU A 133 -4.08 11.63 -0.21
CA LEU A 133 -3.94 12.97 -0.79
C LEU A 133 -5.23 13.79 -0.76
N GLY A 134 -6.37 13.20 -0.34
CA GLY A 134 -7.68 13.87 -0.38
C GLY A 134 -8.15 14.19 -1.79
N MET A 135 -7.50 13.66 -2.82
CA MET A 135 -7.80 13.96 -4.22
C MET A 135 -8.95 13.08 -4.70
N ARG A 136 -10.10 13.71 -4.93
CA ARG A 136 -11.30 13.06 -5.44
C ARG A 136 -11.52 13.47 -6.90
N GLY A 137 -11.11 12.62 -7.80
CA GLY A 137 -11.24 12.87 -9.22
C GLY A 137 -10.78 11.66 -10.03
N PRO A 138 -10.85 11.74 -11.35
CA PRO A 138 -10.34 10.67 -12.20
C PRO A 138 -8.86 10.44 -11.94
N LEU A 139 -8.50 9.19 -11.66
CA LEU A 139 -7.09 8.81 -11.40
C LEU A 139 -6.14 9.22 -12.54
N ARG A 140 -6.67 9.31 -13.79
CA ARG A 140 -5.91 9.76 -14.96
C ARG A 140 -5.28 11.14 -14.81
N ASP A 141 -5.83 12.01 -13.97
CA ASP A 141 -5.36 13.39 -13.82
C ASP A 141 -4.07 13.48 -12.98
N VAL A 142 -3.80 12.45 -12.16
CA VAL A 142 -2.64 12.41 -11.25
C VAL A 142 -1.72 11.21 -11.47
N ILE A 143 -2.12 10.27 -12.31
CA ILE A 143 -1.37 9.03 -12.56
C ILE A 143 0.01 9.30 -13.16
N GLY A 144 1.03 8.67 -12.61
CA GLY A 144 2.42 8.84 -13.02
C GLY A 144 3.08 10.13 -12.53
N ARG A 145 2.34 11.00 -11.83
CA ARG A 145 2.88 12.23 -11.24
C ARG A 145 3.54 11.95 -9.89
N SER A 146 4.57 12.74 -9.57
CA SER A 146 5.06 12.91 -8.20
C SER A 146 4.35 14.10 -7.58
N VAL A 147 3.84 13.91 -6.36
CA VAL A 147 3.15 14.94 -5.58
C VAL A 147 3.89 15.09 -4.26
N GLU A 148 4.11 16.32 -3.84
CA GLU A 148 4.63 16.62 -2.49
C GLU A 148 3.48 17.11 -1.62
N ARG A 149 3.35 16.51 -0.43
CA ARG A 149 2.34 16.88 0.56
C ARG A 149 2.82 16.48 1.96
N ASP A 150 2.62 17.38 2.92
CA ASP A 150 2.97 17.14 4.33
C ASP A 150 4.42 16.60 4.48
N GLU A 151 5.37 17.28 3.81
CA GLU A 151 6.82 16.96 3.80
C GLU A 151 7.14 15.55 3.24
N ARG A 152 6.20 14.91 2.55
CA ARG A 152 6.38 13.60 1.93
C ARG A 152 6.22 13.68 0.42
N ARG A 153 7.04 12.91 -0.26
CA ARG A 153 6.93 12.73 -1.71
C ARG A 153 6.12 11.48 -2.01
N TYR A 154 5.15 11.62 -2.90
CA TYR A 154 4.27 10.54 -3.37
C TYR A 154 4.47 10.31 -4.86
N LEU A 155 4.45 9.04 -5.28
CA LEU A 155 4.29 8.65 -6.68
C LEU A 155 2.94 7.95 -6.83
N VAL A 156 2.10 8.46 -7.72
CA VAL A 156 0.80 7.83 -8.03
C VAL A 156 0.96 6.82 -9.16
N THR A 157 0.48 5.60 -8.96
CA THR A 157 0.48 4.57 -9.99
C THR A 157 -0.79 3.74 -9.98
N TYR A 158 -0.98 2.94 -11.03
CA TYR A 158 -2.10 2.00 -11.09
C TYR A 158 -1.90 0.85 -10.09
N HIS A 159 -3.03 0.34 -9.59
CA HIS A 159 -3.00 -0.87 -8.79
C HIS A 159 -2.55 -2.07 -9.66
N PRO A 160 -1.72 -2.99 -9.17
CA PRO A 160 -1.25 -4.14 -9.94
C PRO A 160 -2.38 -4.99 -10.54
N SER A 161 -3.54 -5.09 -9.88
CA SER A 161 -4.70 -5.80 -10.42
C SER A 161 -5.25 -5.18 -11.71
N ALA A 162 -5.18 -3.86 -11.86
CA ALA A 162 -5.58 -3.16 -13.07
C ALA A 162 -4.56 -3.37 -14.20
N ALA A 163 -3.27 -3.40 -13.88
CA ALA A 163 -2.21 -3.69 -14.83
C ALA A 163 -2.35 -5.09 -15.47
N MET A 164 -2.90 -6.04 -14.73
CA MET A 164 -3.16 -7.39 -15.25
C MET A 164 -4.33 -7.46 -16.25
N ARG A 165 -5.28 -6.55 -16.16
CA ARG A 165 -6.51 -6.57 -16.98
C ARG A 165 -6.37 -5.77 -18.28
N PHE A 166 -5.56 -4.71 -18.27
CA PHE A 166 -5.50 -3.75 -19.37
C PHE A 166 -4.06 -3.52 -19.82
N PRO A 167 -3.70 -3.89 -21.07
CA PRO A 167 -2.33 -3.76 -21.58
C PRO A 167 -1.77 -2.33 -21.54
N ALA A 168 -2.60 -1.33 -21.78
CA ALA A 168 -2.19 0.08 -21.71
C ALA A 168 -1.82 0.48 -20.27
N ILE A 169 -2.60 0.03 -19.28
CA ILE A 169 -2.33 0.26 -17.85
C ILE A 169 -1.05 -0.47 -17.43
N LYS A 170 -0.84 -1.70 -17.90
CA LYS A 170 0.39 -2.46 -17.66
C LYS A 170 1.62 -1.68 -18.10
N ARG A 171 1.65 -1.21 -19.36
CA ARG A 171 2.76 -0.41 -19.88
C ARG A 171 2.99 0.88 -19.08
N ALA A 172 1.92 1.54 -18.65
CA ALA A 172 2.03 2.73 -17.81
C ALA A 172 2.62 2.41 -16.42
N ALA A 173 2.11 1.38 -15.73
CA ALA A 173 2.63 0.93 -14.45
C ALA A 173 4.12 0.56 -14.54
N GLU A 174 4.53 -0.15 -15.58
CA GLU A 174 5.93 -0.49 -15.83
C GLU A 174 6.82 0.76 -15.95
N ARG A 175 6.37 1.78 -16.70
CA ARG A 175 7.12 3.07 -16.78
C ARG A 175 7.23 3.74 -15.44
N HIS A 176 6.16 3.73 -14.62
CA HIS A 176 6.17 4.34 -13.30
C HIS A 176 7.17 3.62 -12.37
N PHE A 177 7.14 2.28 -12.35
CA PHE A 177 8.04 1.51 -11.49
C PHE A 177 9.51 1.66 -11.90
N ARG A 178 9.86 1.66 -13.19
CA ARG A 178 11.23 1.93 -13.65
C ARG A 178 11.79 3.28 -13.17
N ARG A 179 10.92 4.24 -12.85
CA ARG A 179 11.34 5.54 -12.29
C ARG A 179 11.64 5.51 -10.80
N LEU A 180 11.16 4.51 -10.06
CA LEU A 180 11.27 4.47 -8.58
C LEU A 180 12.71 4.63 -8.11
N ARG A 181 13.64 3.90 -8.72
CA ARG A 181 15.04 3.93 -8.32
C ARG A 181 15.67 5.33 -8.45
N ARG A 182 15.30 6.06 -9.51
CA ARG A 182 15.77 7.45 -9.70
C ARG A 182 15.16 8.44 -8.70
N LEU A 183 13.94 8.15 -8.23
CA LEU A 183 13.24 9.02 -7.28
C LEU A 183 13.76 8.91 -5.84
N VAL A 184 14.47 7.85 -5.50
CA VAL A 184 15.03 7.63 -4.15
C VAL A 184 16.56 7.69 -4.12
N GLY A 185 17.22 7.69 -5.27
CA GLY A 185 18.68 7.68 -5.41
C GLY A 185 19.32 9.07 -5.58
N GLY A 186 18.51 10.14 -5.48
CA GLY A 186 18.97 11.53 -5.48
C GLY A 186 19.12 12.10 -4.07
#